data_69deb90726655e9fc93012bc623dab71
#
_entry.id   69deb90726655e9fc93012bc623dab71
#
_cell.length_a   1.000
_cell.length_b   1.000
_cell.length_c   1.000
_cell.angle_alpha   90.00
_cell.angle_beta   90.00
_cell.angle_gamma   90.00
#
_symmetry.space_group_name_H-M   'P 1'
#
loop_
_entity.id
_entity.type
_entity.pdbx_description
1 polymer ?
#
loop_
_entity_poly.entity_id
_entity_poly.type
_entity_poly.pdbx_seq_one_letter_code
_entity_poly.pdbx_strand_id
1 'polypeptide(L)'
;VCDVDRKHREQAKRAVDDRYKNNNCKAYLDFRELIGRGDLDAVQLALPDHWHALPVIEAARAGLDMHGQKPFARSIKEGRAMCDAIHRYGRVWQTGSQQRSDYNFYHAARLVRNGRIGKIQKIEVGLPTGGSHGPAKEMPVPENLDWEFWLGPAPWRPYCDFGRGNCHWEWRWIMDYSGGQLTDWAGHHIDIAHWGMGWDTTGPVEIEGQGTYPESGLYDTPYEFKFTCKYKNGIVMTVANNKKIPQGTKWYGDKGWIYVKRGQLTADPMDVLKEEIGPGEIHLHRSRDHKQDFLDAIKTRQLPVAPAEVGFRSISVGLLGEIAMLTGRRIRWNPDTEEIANDPGASALLGRSYREPWTL
;
A
#
# COMPACT_ATOMS: atom_id res chain seq x y z
N VAL A 1 -11.50 18.95 8.12
CA VAL A 1 -10.99 17.69 8.66
C VAL A 1 -12.13 16.74 8.93
N CYS A 2 -11.87 15.43 8.82
CA CYS A 2 -12.85 14.39 9.11
C CYS A 2 -12.18 13.25 9.89
N ASP A 3 -12.83 12.78 10.96
CA ASP A 3 -12.41 11.61 11.72
C ASP A 3 -13.59 11.11 12.56
N VAL A 4 -13.71 9.80 12.72
CA VAL A 4 -14.72 9.17 13.58
C VAL A 4 -14.38 9.27 15.07
N ASP A 5 -13.12 9.53 15.40
CA ASP A 5 -12.69 9.85 16.76
C ASP A 5 -12.71 11.37 16.97
N ARG A 6 -13.59 11.82 17.89
CA ARG A 6 -13.75 13.24 18.22
C ARG A 6 -12.44 13.88 18.68
N LYS A 7 -11.61 13.18 19.46
CA LYS A 7 -10.33 13.72 19.94
C LYS A 7 -9.37 14.00 18.80
N HIS A 8 -9.24 13.06 17.88
CA HIS A 8 -8.40 13.20 16.67
C HIS A 8 -8.94 14.32 15.77
N ARG A 9 -10.25 14.36 15.56
CA ARG A 9 -10.91 15.38 14.75
C ARG A 9 -10.71 16.78 15.29
N GLU A 10 -10.90 16.98 16.60
CA GLU A 10 -10.68 18.26 17.24
C GLU A 10 -9.21 18.68 17.28
N GLN A 11 -8.30 17.71 17.48
CA GLN A 11 -6.85 17.97 17.41
C GLN A 11 -6.44 18.42 16.02
N ALA A 12 -6.90 17.72 14.98
CA ALA A 12 -6.64 18.06 13.59
C ALA A 12 -7.21 19.45 13.23
N LYS A 13 -8.44 19.75 13.67
CA LYS A 13 -9.05 21.07 13.49
C LYS A 13 -8.19 22.18 14.14
N ARG A 14 -7.80 22.01 15.40
CA ARG A 14 -6.93 22.98 16.10
C ARG A 14 -5.62 23.20 15.35
N ALA A 15 -4.98 22.13 14.90
CA ALA A 15 -3.71 22.23 14.15
C ALA A 15 -3.86 23.06 12.85
N VAL A 16 -4.97 22.93 12.15
CA VAL A 16 -5.27 23.72 10.96
C VAL A 16 -5.55 25.17 11.32
N ASP A 17 -6.43 25.42 12.30
CA ASP A 17 -6.80 26.77 12.75
C ASP A 17 -5.57 27.53 13.26
N ASP A 18 -4.71 26.88 14.04
CA ASP A 18 -3.45 27.45 14.54
C ASP A 18 -2.48 27.78 13.40
N ARG A 19 -2.40 26.93 12.38
CA ARG A 19 -1.55 27.14 11.20
C ARG A 19 -1.98 28.36 10.42
N TYR A 20 -3.29 28.53 10.21
CA TYR A 20 -3.87 29.63 9.42
C TYR A 20 -4.25 30.86 10.27
N LYS A 21 -4.08 30.79 11.61
CA LYS A 21 -4.42 31.87 12.53
C LYS A 21 -5.89 32.33 12.44
N ASN A 22 -6.79 31.35 12.27
CA ASN A 22 -8.25 31.60 12.22
C ASN A 22 -9.00 30.40 12.84
N ASN A 23 -10.35 30.41 12.74
CA ASN A 23 -11.23 29.34 13.22
C ASN A 23 -12.11 28.77 12.10
N ASN A 24 -11.64 28.82 10.85
CA ASN A 24 -12.45 28.52 9.67
C ASN A 24 -12.49 27.03 9.33
N CYS A 25 -11.59 26.22 9.91
CA CYS A 25 -11.56 24.79 9.67
C CYS A 25 -12.87 24.15 10.16
N LYS A 26 -13.56 23.44 9.27
CA LYS A 26 -14.75 22.65 9.59
C LYS A 26 -14.33 21.23 9.98
N ALA A 27 -15.08 20.63 10.91
CA ALA A 27 -14.85 19.28 11.40
C ALA A 27 -16.08 18.40 11.14
N TYR A 28 -15.85 17.24 10.53
CA TYR A 28 -16.89 16.30 10.13
C TYR A 28 -16.65 14.94 10.77
N LEU A 29 -17.71 14.23 11.11
CA LEU A 29 -17.65 12.83 11.52
C LEU A 29 -17.73 11.94 10.28
N ASP A 30 -18.60 12.28 9.35
CA ASP A 30 -18.87 11.52 8.13
C ASP A 30 -18.09 12.11 6.95
N PHE A 31 -17.29 11.30 6.28
CA PHE A 31 -16.50 11.71 5.13
C PHE A 31 -17.37 12.16 3.95
N ARG A 32 -18.62 11.67 3.84
CA ARG A 32 -19.55 12.04 2.78
C ARG A 32 -19.97 13.51 2.88
N GLU A 33 -20.12 14.03 4.10
CA GLU A 33 -20.39 15.45 4.33
C GLU A 33 -19.20 16.32 3.91
N LEU A 34 -17.96 15.86 4.21
CA LEU A 34 -16.76 16.57 3.80
C LEU A 34 -16.60 16.56 2.28
N ILE A 35 -16.76 15.42 1.63
CA ILE A 35 -16.64 15.28 0.18
C ILE A 35 -17.73 16.09 -0.55
N GLY A 36 -18.93 16.13 -0.02
CA GLY A 36 -20.08 16.85 -0.60
C GLY A 36 -20.00 18.37 -0.55
N ARG A 37 -18.92 18.95 -0.02
CA ARG A 37 -18.81 20.42 0.15
C ARG A 37 -18.71 21.20 -1.15
N GLY A 38 -18.28 20.76 -2.22
CA GLY A 38 -18.18 21.49 -3.48
C GLY A 38 -17.16 22.65 -3.55
N ASP A 39 -16.45 22.95 -2.45
CA ASP A 39 -15.41 23.98 -2.35
C ASP A 39 -13.98 23.39 -2.12
N LEU A 40 -13.83 22.10 -2.33
CA LEU A 40 -12.56 21.39 -2.20
C LEU A 40 -12.00 21.05 -3.59
N ASP A 41 -10.70 21.19 -3.77
CA ASP A 41 -9.98 20.77 -4.97
C ASP A 41 -9.37 19.38 -4.80
N ALA A 42 -8.94 19.06 -3.58
CA ALA A 42 -8.27 17.81 -3.27
C ALA A 42 -8.46 17.38 -1.82
N VAL A 43 -8.25 16.08 -1.57
CA VAL A 43 -8.28 15.50 -0.22
C VAL A 43 -7.05 14.64 0.04
N GLN A 44 -6.62 14.63 1.31
CA GLN A 44 -5.65 13.66 1.81
C GLN A 44 -6.36 12.59 2.62
N LEU A 45 -6.12 11.33 2.27
CA LEU A 45 -6.74 10.15 2.88
C LEU A 45 -5.69 9.38 3.68
N ALA A 46 -5.89 9.25 4.99
CA ALA A 46 -5.02 8.51 5.90
C ALA A 46 -5.89 7.63 6.81
N LEU A 47 -6.42 6.58 6.24
CA LEU A 47 -7.44 5.71 6.79
C LEU A 47 -6.86 4.32 7.11
N PRO A 48 -7.53 3.50 7.94
CA PRO A 48 -7.29 2.06 7.97
C PRO A 48 -7.56 1.44 6.59
N ASP A 49 -6.84 0.37 6.23
CA ASP A 49 -6.85 -0.18 4.87
C ASP A 49 -8.25 -0.58 4.39
N HIS A 50 -9.09 -1.10 5.29
CA HIS A 50 -10.46 -1.53 4.98
C HIS A 50 -11.39 -0.38 4.58
N TRP A 51 -10.99 0.86 4.85
CA TRP A 51 -11.73 2.05 4.50
C TRP A 51 -11.26 2.73 3.21
N HIS A 52 -10.14 2.30 2.60
CA HIS A 52 -9.56 3.03 1.47
C HIS A 52 -10.50 3.15 0.28
N ALA A 53 -11.17 2.06 -0.11
CA ALA A 53 -11.92 2.03 -1.37
C ALA A 53 -13.11 3.01 -1.41
N LEU A 54 -13.96 3.00 -0.41
CA LEU A 54 -15.21 3.78 -0.44
C LEU A 54 -14.98 5.29 -0.52
N PRO A 55 -14.17 5.91 0.38
CA PRO A 55 -13.90 7.35 0.30
C PRO A 55 -13.17 7.76 -0.97
N VAL A 56 -12.29 6.91 -1.51
CA VAL A 56 -11.58 7.18 -2.77
C VAL A 56 -12.54 7.23 -3.95
N ILE A 57 -13.45 6.26 -4.05
CA ILE A 57 -14.44 6.21 -5.12
C ILE A 57 -15.39 7.40 -5.04
N GLU A 58 -15.86 7.75 -3.84
CA GLU A 58 -16.73 8.92 -3.64
C GLU A 58 -16.00 10.23 -3.92
N ALA A 59 -14.76 10.39 -3.48
CA ALA A 59 -13.95 11.58 -3.79
C ALA A 59 -13.69 11.72 -5.30
N ALA A 60 -13.43 10.61 -5.99
CA ALA A 60 -13.28 10.62 -7.45
C ALA A 60 -14.57 11.07 -8.16
N ARG A 61 -15.74 10.55 -7.73
CA ARG A 61 -17.06 10.96 -8.25
C ARG A 61 -17.35 12.44 -8.01
N ALA A 62 -16.93 12.95 -6.85
CA ALA A 62 -17.09 14.35 -6.49
C ALA A 62 -16.09 15.29 -7.21
N GLY A 63 -15.18 14.75 -8.03
CA GLY A 63 -14.23 15.55 -8.79
C GLY A 63 -13.00 15.97 -8.01
N LEU A 64 -12.69 15.35 -6.88
CA LEU A 64 -11.53 15.69 -6.05
C LEU A 64 -10.27 14.93 -6.48
N ASP A 65 -9.15 15.63 -6.48
CA ASP A 65 -7.83 15.00 -6.59
C ASP A 65 -7.41 14.43 -5.22
N MET A 66 -6.57 13.40 -5.18
CA MET A 66 -6.37 12.63 -3.94
C MET A 66 -4.92 12.26 -3.69
N HIS A 67 -4.47 12.47 -2.44
CA HIS A 67 -3.26 11.86 -1.90
C HIS A 67 -3.67 10.81 -0.85
N GLY A 68 -3.53 9.52 -1.18
CA GLY A 68 -3.93 8.43 -0.29
C GLY A 68 -2.73 7.69 0.30
N GLN A 69 -2.84 7.25 1.56
CA GLN A 69 -1.80 6.45 2.18
C GLN A 69 -1.71 5.04 1.57
N LYS A 70 -0.53 4.44 1.71
CA LYS A 70 -0.29 3.02 1.45
C LYS A 70 -0.81 2.15 2.63
N PRO A 71 -1.15 0.88 2.43
CA PRO A 71 -1.26 0.16 1.15
C PRO A 71 -2.42 0.71 0.31
N PHE A 72 -2.33 0.59 -1.01
CA PHE A 72 -3.32 1.20 -1.91
C PHE A 72 -4.74 0.69 -1.63
N ALA A 73 -4.91 -0.61 -1.43
CA ALA A 73 -6.20 -1.24 -1.16
C ALA A 73 -6.06 -2.47 -0.26
N ARG A 74 -7.18 -2.94 0.34
CA ARG A 74 -7.22 -4.16 1.16
C ARG A 74 -7.51 -5.43 0.34
N SER A 75 -8.04 -5.31 -0.85
CA SER A 75 -8.28 -6.44 -1.76
C SER A 75 -8.03 -6.06 -3.22
N ILE A 76 -7.86 -7.06 -4.09
CA ILE A 76 -7.62 -6.85 -5.53
C ILE A 76 -8.81 -6.12 -6.16
N LYS A 77 -10.04 -6.57 -5.88
CA LYS A 77 -11.25 -5.96 -6.44
C LYS A 77 -11.44 -4.51 -6.00
N GLU A 78 -11.14 -4.20 -4.74
CA GLU A 78 -11.15 -2.82 -4.26
C GLU A 78 -10.12 -1.95 -4.99
N GLY A 79 -8.89 -2.45 -5.12
CA GLY A 79 -7.83 -1.71 -5.81
C GLY A 79 -8.17 -1.42 -7.27
N ARG A 80 -8.75 -2.38 -7.99
CA ARG A 80 -9.21 -2.16 -9.37
C ARG A 80 -10.34 -1.16 -9.43
N ALA A 81 -11.35 -1.27 -8.57
CA ALA A 81 -12.47 -0.32 -8.51
C ALA A 81 -11.99 1.12 -8.22
N MET A 82 -10.99 1.28 -7.34
CA MET A 82 -10.38 2.58 -7.09
C MET A 82 -9.66 3.14 -8.33
N CYS A 83 -8.84 2.34 -9.01
CA CYS A 83 -8.16 2.74 -10.25
C CYS A 83 -9.17 3.16 -11.32
N ASP A 84 -10.21 2.36 -11.53
CA ASP A 84 -11.24 2.61 -12.52
C ASP A 84 -12.00 3.91 -12.23
N ALA A 85 -12.34 4.18 -10.97
CA ALA A 85 -12.98 5.44 -10.57
C ALA A 85 -12.05 6.64 -10.80
N ILE A 86 -10.78 6.55 -10.38
CA ILE A 86 -9.79 7.61 -10.56
C ILE A 86 -9.62 7.95 -12.05
N HIS A 87 -9.48 6.94 -12.90
CA HIS A 87 -9.35 7.11 -14.35
C HIS A 87 -10.62 7.66 -14.99
N ARG A 88 -11.79 7.07 -14.65
CA ARG A 88 -13.08 7.44 -15.22
C ARG A 88 -13.41 8.92 -14.99
N TYR A 89 -13.09 9.43 -13.81
CA TYR A 89 -13.37 10.82 -13.45
C TYR A 89 -12.18 11.76 -13.71
N GLY A 90 -11.08 11.25 -14.30
CA GLY A 90 -9.90 12.03 -14.66
C GLY A 90 -9.21 12.69 -13.45
N ARG A 91 -9.16 11.99 -12.30
CA ARG A 91 -8.56 12.55 -11.08
C ARG A 91 -7.09 12.25 -10.98
N VAL A 92 -6.35 13.18 -10.39
CA VAL A 92 -4.97 12.96 -9.98
C VAL A 92 -4.98 12.19 -8.66
N TRP A 93 -4.24 11.10 -8.65
CA TRP A 93 -3.99 10.29 -7.45
C TRP A 93 -2.51 10.13 -7.22
N GLN A 94 -2.06 10.30 -5.98
CA GLN A 94 -0.74 9.86 -5.56
C GLN A 94 -0.81 8.96 -4.33
N THR A 95 -0.19 7.80 -4.43
CA THR A 95 -0.01 6.87 -3.29
C THR A 95 1.09 7.36 -2.36
N GLY A 96 0.90 7.22 -1.05
CA GLY A 96 1.90 7.53 -0.03
C GLY A 96 3.14 6.62 -0.03
N SER A 97 3.67 6.30 -1.21
CA SER A 97 4.89 5.52 -1.43
C SER A 97 6.11 6.44 -1.46
N GLN A 98 6.38 7.14 -0.34
CA GLN A 98 7.39 8.21 -0.24
C GLN A 98 8.80 7.77 -0.61
N GLN A 99 9.11 6.46 -0.57
CA GLN A 99 10.41 5.93 -0.99
C GLN A 99 10.73 6.25 -2.45
N ARG A 100 9.72 6.40 -3.34
CA ARG A 100 9.94 6.86 -4.72
C ARG A 100 10.48 8.30 -4.83
N SER A 101 10.30 9.11 -3.79
CA SER A 101 10.86 10.46 -3.71
C SER A 101 12.21 10.53 -2.98
N ASP A 102 12.64 9.47 -2.29
CA ASP A 102 13.95 9.37 -1.66
C ASP A 102 15.05 9.09 -2.69
N TYR A 103 16.20 9.76 -2.53
CA TYR A 103 17.29 9.68 -3.52
C TYR A 103 17.87 8.28 -3.65
N ASN A 104 18.07 7.55 -2.55
CA ASN A 104 18.71 6.24 -2.60
C ASN A 104 17.86 5.22 -3.38
N PHE A 105 16.54 5.24 -3.19
CA PHE A 105 15.63 4.36 -3.92
C PHE A 105 15.51 4.75 -5.39
N TYR A 106 15.40 6.05 -5.68
CA TYR A 106 15.42 6.56 -7.04
C TYR A 106 16.71 6.16 -7.76
N HIS A 107 17.85 6.34 -7.10
CA HIS A 107 19.16 6.03 -7.68
C HIS A 107 19.31 4.53 -7.94
N ALA A 108 18.95 3.67 -6.97
CA ALA A 108 18.94 2.23 -7.17
C ALA A 108 18.07 1.81 -8.35
N ALA A 109 16.81 2.27 -8.38
CA ALA A 109 15.86 1.92 -9.44
C ALA A 109 16.36 2.34 -10.83
N ARG A 110 16.89 3.57 -11.00
CA ARG A 110 17.40 4.02 -12.29
C ARG A 110 18.61 3.24 -12.79
N LEU A 111 19.50 2.80 -11.88
CA LEU A 111 20.66 1.98 -12.25
C LEU A 111 20.22 0.59 -12.70
N VAL A 112 19.30 -0.05 -11.97
CA VAL A 112 18.72 -1.34 -12.35
C VAL A 112 17.99 -1.25 -13.69
N ARG A 113 17.15 -0.22 -13.89
CA ARG A 113 16.42 0.03 -15.15
C ARG A 113 17.32 0.17 -16.36
N ASN A 114 18.51 0.70 -16.18
CA ASN A 114 19.50 0.90 -17.23
C ASN A 114 20.56 -0.21 -17.28
N GLY A 115 20.33 -1.36 -16.64
CA GLY A 115 21.13 -2.57 -16.79
C GLY A 115 22.53 -2.48 -16.19
N ARG A 116 22.79 -1.58 -15.23
CA ARG A 116 24.14 -1.37 -14.65
C ARG A 116 24.72 -2.60 -13.95
N ILE A 117 23.86 -3.52 -13.50
CA ILE A 117 24.25 -4.82 -12.92
C ILE A 117 24.03 -5.99 -13.89
N GLY A 118 23.87 -5.69 -15.18
CA GLY A 118 23.62 -6.71 -16.22
C GLY A 118 22.20 -7.27 -16.19
N LYS A 119 22.04 -8.51 -16.68
CA LYS A 119 20.74 -9.20 -16.75
C LYS A 119 20.30 -9.65 -15.36
N ILE A 120 19.15 -9.16 -14.91
CA ILE A 120 18.60 -9.54 -13.60
C ILE A 120 18.25 -11.05 -13.59
N GLN A 121 18.71 -11.74 -12.56
CA GLN A 121 18.54 -13.17 -12.34
C GLN A 121 17.47 -13.46 -11.28
N LYS A 122 17.48 -12.71 -10.17
CA LYS A 122 16.52 -12.82 -9.08
C LYS A 122 16.40 -11.50 -8.30
N ILE A 123 15.32 -11.41 -7.51
CA ILE A 123 15.07 -10.27 -6.62
C ILE A 123 14.73 -10.80 -5.23
N GLU A 124 15.21 -10.14 -4.19
CA GLU A 124 14.85 -10.41 -2.81
C GLU A 124 14.27 -9.15 -2.16
N VAL A 125 13.13 -9.31 -1.49
CA VAL A 125 12.45 -8.24 -0.76
C VAL A 125 12.25 -8.68 0.68
N GLY A 126 12.87 -7.96 1.61
CA GLY A 126 12.71 -8.16 3.05
C GLY A 126 11.70 -7.18 3.64
N LEU A 127 10.71 -7.69 4.38
CA LEU A 127 9.70 -6.90 5.07
C LEU A 127 9.79 -7.12 6.58
N PRO A 128 9.30 -6.21 7.43
CA PRO A 128 9.33 -6.41 8.88
C PRO A 128 8.56 -7.66 9.33
N THR A 129 8.93 -8.17 10.48
CA THR A 129 8.21 -9.25 11.16
C THR A 129 6.95 -8.69 11.81
N GLY A 130 5.85 -9.41 11.74
CA GLY A 130 4.61 -9.10 12.45
C GLY A 130 4.67 -9.44 13.94
N GLY A 131 3.55 -9.26 14.62
CA GLY A 131 3.38 -9.56 16.04
C GLY A 131 2.24 -10.53 16.29
N SER A 132 2.14 -10.97 17.55
CA SER A 132 1.00 -11.70 18.09
C SER A 132 0.47 -10.94 19.31
N HIS A 133 -0.82 -11.10 19.59
CA HIS A 133 -1.49 -10.55 20.76
C HIS A 133 -2.43 -11.61 21.33
N GLY A 134 -2.37 -11.82 22.63
CA GLY A 134 -3.23 -12.78 23.32
C GLY A 134 -4.73 -12.45 23.20
N PRO A 135 -5.59 -13.23 23.87
CA PRO A 135 -7.03 -12.98 23.90
C PRO A 135 -7.33 -11.54 24.35
N ALA A 136 -8.13 -10.84 23.55
CA ALA A 136 -8.57 -9.49 23.88
C ALA A 136 -9.84 -9.54 24.73
N LYS A 137 -9.91 -8.67 25.74
CA LYS A 137 -11.10 -8.50 26.59
C LYS A 137 -12.02 -7.48 25.93
N GLU A 138 -13.29 -7.78 25.85
CA GLU A 138 -14.30 -6.79 25.49
C GLU A 138 -14.30 -5.61 26.46
N MET A 139 -14.44 -4.41 25.93
CA MET A 139 -14.44 -3.16 26.66
C MET A 139 -15.57 -2.26 26.16
N PRO A 140 -16.07 -1.34 26.97
CA PRO A 140 -16.94 -0.29 26.51
C PRO A 140 -16.25 0.54 25.42
N VAL A 141 -17.02 0.91 24.38
CA VAL A 141 -16.53 1.84 23.36
C VAL A 141 -16.22 3.19 24.02
N PRO A 142 -15.04 3.79 23.78
CA PRO A 142 -14.73 5.11 24.28
C PRO A 142 -15.74 6.16 23.80
N GLU A 143 -16.21 7.04 24.67
CA GLU A 143 -17.22 8.06 24.37
C GLU A 143 -16.87 9.00 23.20
N ASN A 144 -15.59 9.11 22.87
CA ASN A 144 -15.12 9.93 21.76
C ASN A 144 -15.07 9.21 20.41
N LEU A 145 -15.29 7.88 20.37
CA LEU A 145 -15.14 7.06 19.18
C LEU A 145 -16.51 6.56 18.69
N ASP A 146 -16.84 6.83 17.44
CA ASP A 146 -17.92 6.14 16.74
C ASP A 146 -17.40 4.80 16.22
N TRP A 147 -17.56 3.75 17.04
CA TRP A 147 -17.04 2.41 16.72
C TRP A 147 -17.77 1.76 15.54
N GLU A 148 -19.08 1.98 15.44
CA GLU A 148 -19.90 1.45 14.35
C GLU A 148 -19.41 2.01 13.00
N PHE A 149 -19.16 3.30 12.94
CA PHE A 149 -18.66 3.94 11.75
C PHE A 149 -17.15 3.63 11.54
N TRP A 150 -16.38 3.45 12.61
CA TRP A 150 -14.98 3.00 12.48
C TRP A 150 -14.89 1.62 11.83
N LEU A 151 -15.76 0.66 12.22
CA LEU A 151 -15.86 -0.66 11.59
C LEU A 151 -16.27 -0.55 10.11
N GLY A 152 -17.23 0.29 9.82
CA GLY A 152 -17.69 0.54 8.44
C GLY A 152 -17.99 -0.73 7.67
N PRO A 153 -17.30 -0.97 6.53
CA PRO A 153 -17.54 -2.15 5.69
C PRO A 153 -16.98 -3.46 6.26
N ALA A 154 -16.17 -3.41 7.32
CA ALA A 154 -15.66 -4.62 7.96
C ALA A 154 -16.76 -5.38 8.72
N PRO A 155 -16.62 -6.69 8.95
CA PRO A 155 -17.54 -7.45 9.79
C PRO A 155 -17.69 -6.82 11.18
N TRP A 156 -18.90 -6.91 11.73
CA TRP A 156 -19.14 -6.41 13.08
C TRP A 156 -18.32 -7.18 14.11
N ARG A 157 -17.72 -6.43 15.02
CA ARG A 157 -16.93 -6.97 16.15
C ARG A 157 -17.09 -6.04 17.35
N PRO A 158 -17.22 -6.57 18.58
CA PRO A 158 -17.23 -5.74 19.77
C PRO A 158 -15.92 -4.97 19.93
N TYR A 159 -15.96 -3.78 20.52
CA TYR A 159 -14.75 -3.07 20.92
C TYR A 159 -14.03 -3.86 22.03
N CYS A 160 -12.73 -3.92 21.95
CA CYS A 160 -11.93 -4.71 22.89
C CYS A 160 -10.63 -4.00 23.25
N ASP A 161 -9.88 -4.59 24.19
CA ASP A 161 -8.52 -4.19 24.47
C ASP A 161 -7.61 -4.53 23.28
N PHE A 162 -7.16 -3.52 22.58
CA PHE A 162 -6.25 -3.64 21.43
C PHE A 162 -4.77 -3.60 21.84
N GLY A 163 -4.46 -3.60 23.14
CA GLY A 163 -3.08 -3.52 23.61
C GLY A 163 -2.49 -2.10 23.53
N ARG A 164 -1.23 -1.98 23.10
CA ARG A 164 -0.44 -0.76 23.27
C ARG A 164 -0.95 0.46 22.49
N GLY A 165 -1.44 0.24 21.29
CA GLY A 165 -1.77 1.30 20.36
C GLY A 165 -3.25 1.53 20.15
N ASN A 166 -4.11 0.81 20.87
CA ASN A 166 -5.56 0.76 20.69
C ASN A 166 -5.99 0.46 19.23
N CYS A 167 -7.27 0.62 18.90
CA CYS A 167 -7.79 0.36 17.54
C CYS A 167 -7.14 1.24 16.47
N HIS A 168 -6.62 2.42 16.78
CA HIS A 168 -6.01 3.34 15.81
C HIS A 168 -4.61 2.92 15.35
N TRP A 169 -3.99 1.96 16.02
CA TRP A 169 -2.70 1.41 15.62
C TRP A 169 -2.76 -0.10 15.35
N GLU A 170 -3.39 -0.86 16.26
CA GLU A 170 -3.34 -2.33 16.28
C GLU A 170 -4.27 -2.97 15.23
N TRP A 171 -5.14 -2.18 14.59
CA TRP A 171 -5.95 -2.64 13.46
C TRP A 171 -5.12 -3.31 12.35
N ARG A 172 -3.84 -2.96 12.23
CA ARG A 172 -2.92 -3.50 11.21
C ARG A 172 -2.75 -5.00 11.28
N TRP A 173 -2.94 -5.58 12.46
CA TRP A 173 -2.72 -7.01 12.71
C TRP A 173 -4.00 -7.84 12.66
N ILE A 174 -5.10 -7.25 12.29
CA ILE A 174 -6.43 -7.88 12.19
C ILE A 174 -6.82 -7.94 10.71
N MET A 175 -7.05 -9.17 10.22
CA MET A 175 -7.21 -9.44 8.78
C MET A 175 -8.45 -8.79 8.18
N ASP A 176 -9.50 -8.59 8.99
CA ASP A 176 -10.68 -7.83 8.56
C ASP A 176 -10.36 -6.38 8.19
N TYR A 177 -9.28 -5.82 8.74
CA TYR A 177 -8.91 -4.41 8.58
C TYR A 177 -7.66 -4.21 7.72
N SER A 178 -6.68 -5.14 7.78
CA SER A 178 -5.40 -5.05 7.07
C SER A 178 -4.78 -6.44 6.85
N GLY A 179 -3.68 -6.52 6.10
CA GLY A 179 -2.90 -7.76 5.91
C GLY A 179 -1.60 -7.78 6.71
N GLY A 180 -1.51 -7.04 7.82
CA GLY A 180 -0.33 -7.01 8.69
C GLY A 180 0.89 -6.38 8.04
N GLN A 181 2.08 -6.77 8.53
CA GLN A 181 3.36 -6.26 7.99
C GLN A 181 3.54 -6.58 6.51
N LEU A 182 2.93 -7.66 6.01
CA LEU A 182 3.00 -8.00 4.61
C LEU A 182 2.44 -6.88 3.74
N THR A 183 1.18 -6.51 3.92
CA THR A 183 0.54 -5.48 3.09
C THR A 183 1.00 -4.06 3.45
N ASP A 184 1.22 -3.78 4.74
CA ASP A 184 1.70 -2.48 5.21
C ASP A 184 3.05 -2.09 4.58
N TRP A 185 3.96 -3.06 4.34
CA TRP A 185 5.28 -2.83 3.76
C TRP A 185 5.41 -3.24 2.29
N ALA A 186 4.47 -3.98 1.73
CA ALA A 186 4.45 -4.27 0.29
C ALA A 186 4.46 -2.98 -0.54
N GLY A 187 3.63 -2.00 -0.19
CA GLY A 187 3.58 -0.68 -0.82
C GLY A 187 4.86 0.17 -0.66
N HIS A 188 5.88 -0.35 0.02
CA HIS A 188 7.20 0.25 0.14
C HIS A 188 8.27 -0.51 -0.63
N HIS A 189 8.58 -1.75 -0.25
CA HIS A 189 9.74 -2.46 -0.79
C HIS A 189 9.44 -3.29 -2.04
N ILE A 190 8.21 -3.84 -2.17
CA ILE A 190 7.78 -4.48 -3.42
C ILE A 190 7.57 -3.41 -4.50
N ASP A 191 7.05 -2.24 -4.13
CA ASP A 191 6.93 -1.09 -5.02
C ASP A 191 8.28 -0.70 -5.63
N ILE A 192 9.33 -0.63 -4.82
CA ILE A 192 10.69 -0.33 -5.28
C ILE A 192 11.24 -1.43 -6.19
N ALA A 193 10.96 -2.73 -5.87
CA ALA A 193 11.34 -3.83 -6.74
C ALA A 193 10.71 -3.69 -8.13
N HIS A 194 9.41 -3.39 -8.19
CA HIS A 194 8.67 -3.13 -9.43
C HIS A 194 9.24 -1.94 -10.20
N TRP A 195 9.52 -0.84 -9.52
CA TRP A 195 10.07 0.37 -10.14
C TRP A 195 11.40 0.10 -10.84
N GLY A 196 12.34 -0.59 -10.16
CA GLY A 196 13.63 -0.98 -10.75
C GLY A 196 13.49 -1.91 -11.95
N MET A 197 12.44 -2.73 -12.01
CA MET A 197 12.19 -3.67 -13.10
C MET A 197 11.30 -3.13 -14.22
N GLY A 198 10.62 -2.00 -13.99
CA GLY A 198 9.61 -1.50 -14.91
C GLY A 198 8.31 -2.30 -14.94
N TRP A 199 7.97 -2.84 -13.82
CA TRP A 199 6.74 -3.64 -13.65
C TRP A 199 5.56 -2.83 -13.09
N ASP A 200 5.61 -1.53 -13.27
CA ASP A 200 4.62 -0.58 -12.74
C ASP A 200 3.17 -0.83 -13.25
N THR A 201 3.02 -1.57 -14.36
CA THR A 201 1.72 -1.87 -14.99
C THR A 201 1.44 -3.38 -15.14
N THR A 202 2.25 -4.24 -14.51
CA THR A 202 2.11 -5.68 -14.60
C THR A 202 2.30 -6.35 -13.23
N GLY A 203 2.32 -7.68 -13.21
CA GLY A 203 2.49 -8.46 -11.99
C GLY A 203 3.11 -9.83 -12.25
N PRO A 204 3.27 -10.65 -11.19
CA PRO A 204 3.70 -12.03 -11.32
C PRO A 204 2.64 -12.87 -12.03
N VAL A 205 3.06 -14.00 -12.62
CA VAL A 205 2.16 -14.98 -13.24
C VAL A 205 1.95 -16.23 -12.38
N GLU A 206 2.81 -16.43 -11.38
CA GLU A 206 2.73 -17.57 -10.46
C GLU A 206 3.21 -17.12 -9.07
N ILE A 207 2.46 -17.47 -8.04
CA ILE A 207 2.76 -17.13 -6.65
C ILE A 207 2.56 -18.36 -5.77
N GLU A 208 3.52 -18.64 -4.89
CA GLU A 208 3.41 -19.70 -3.88
C GLU A 208 4.16 -19.30 -2.61
N GLY A 209 3.70 -19.74 -1.45
CA GLY A 209 4.34 -19.41 -0.19
C GLY A 209 3.68 -20.00 1.03
N GLN A 210 4.28 -19.65 2.17
CA GLN A 210 3.82 -20.11 3.49
C GLN A 210 3.88 -18.94 4.48
N GLY A 211 2.89 -18.86 5.34
CA GLY A 211 2.79 -17.94 6.46
C GLY A 211 2.63 -18.66 7.78
N THR A 212 3.15 -18.09 8.85
CA THR A 212 2.89 -18.52 10.23
C THR A 212 1.96 -17.50 10.85
N TYR A 213 0.82 -17.98 11.33
CA TYR A 213 -0.25 -17.16 11.90
C TYR A 213 -0.33 -17.37 13.40
N PRO A 214 -0.82 -16.39 14.19
CA PRO A 214 -1.14 -16.62 15.58
C PRO A 214 -2.19 -17.74 15.73
N GLU A 215 -1.97 -18.67 16.66
CA GLU A 215 -2.90 -19.78 16.91
C GLU A 215 -4.17 -19.32 17.65
N SER A 216 -4.08 -18.20 18.33
CA SER A 216 -5.19 -17.63 19.11
C SER A 216 -4.95 -16.15 19.39
N GLY A 217 -5.98 -15.45 19.89
CA GLY A 217 -5.90 -14.07 20.31
C GLY A 217 -6.53 -13.10 19.32
N LEU A 218 -6.18 -11.82 19.45
CA LEU A 218 -6.78 -10.74 18.65
C LEU A 218 -6.18 -10.65 17.25
N TYR A 219 -4.87 -10.91 17.11
CA TYR A 219 -4.19 -10.78 15.84
C TYR A 219 -4.28 -12.07 15.04
N ASP A 220 -4.58 -11.94 13.76
CA ASP A 220 -4.78 -13.07 12.84
C ASP A 220 -4.04 -12.91 11.51
N THR A 221 -3.26 -11.82 11.33
CA THR A 221 -2.38 -11.67 10.17
C THR A 221 -1.08 -12.48 10.34
N PRO A 222 -0.40 -12.88 9.25
CA PRO A 222 0.85 -13.64 9.36
C PRO A 222 1.96 -12.80 10.02
N TYR A 223 2.58 -13.34 11.07
CA TYR A 223 3.72 -12.69 11.73
C TYR A 223 5.06 -13.12 11.13
N GLU A 224 5.16 -14.32 10.57
CA GLU A 224 6.27 -14.76 9.73
C GLU A 224 5.73 -15.25 8.39
N PHE A 225 6.45 -14.94 7.30
CA PHE A 225 6.04 -15.32 5.96
C PHE A 225 7.23 -15.42 5.01
N LYS A 226 7.06 -16.25 3.99
CA LYS A 226 7.92 -16.30 2.82
C LYS A 226 7.10 -16.77 1.62
N PHE A 227 7.15 -16.02 0.53
CA PHE A 227 6.55 -16.43 -0.74
C PHE A 227 7.43 -16.05 -1.93
N THR A 228 7.21 -16.70 -3.04
CA THR A 228 7.89 -16.45 -4.30
C THR A 228 6.90 -16.02 -5.36
N CYS A 229 7.32 -15.09 -6.20
CA CYS A 229 6.58 -14.56 -7.34
C CYS A 229 7.40 -14.79 -8.59
N LYS A 230 6.88 -15.56 -9.54
CA LYS A 230 7.47 -15.75 -10.86
C LYS A 230 6.83 -14.80 -11.86
N TYR A 231 7.64 -14.06 -12.60
CA TYR A 231 7.19 -13.13 -13.63
C TYR A 231 7.27 -13.76 -15.02
N LYS A 232 6.56 -13.19 -15.98
CA LYS A 232 6.47 -13.71 -17.38
C LYS A 232 7.84 -13.91 -18.04
N ASN A 233 8.82 -13.07 -17.69
CA ASN A 233 10.19 -13.16 -18.19
C ASN A 233 11.06 -14.22 -17.47
N GLY A 234 10.49 -15.01 -16.56
CA GLY A 234 11.16 -16.07 -15.80
C GLY A 234 11.87 -15.61 -14.53
N ILE A 235 11.97 -14.31 -14.27
CA ILE A 235 12.57 -13.78 -13.04
C ILE A 235 11.69 -14.16 -11.85
N VAL A 236 12.35 -14.60 -10.76
CA VAL A 236 11.70 -14.91 -9.49
C VAL A 236 12.05 -13.83 -8.47
N MET A 237 11.01 -13.25 -7.87
CA MET A 237 11.14 -12.40 -6.70
C MET A 237 10.73 -13.19 -5.46
N THR A 238 11.61 -13.23 -4.45
CA THR A 238 11.32 -13.80 -3.14
C THR A 238 11.01 -12.67 -2.16
N VAL A 239 9.86 -12.77 -1.50
CA VAL A 239 9.45 -11.85 -0.44
C VAL A 239 9.40 -12.61 0.88
N ALA A 240 10.04 -12.09 1.93
CA ALA A 240 9.99 -12.69 3.24
C ALA A 240 10.15 -11.64 4.36
N ASN A 241 9.81 -12.02 5.58
CA ASN A 241 10.08 -11.16 6.72
C ASN A 241 11.59 -11.06 7.03
N ASN A 242 11.99 -10.01 7.73
CA ASN A 242 13.39 -9.61 7.94
C ASN A 242 14.22 -10.58 8.79
N LYS A 243 13.62 -11.58 9.39
CA LYS A 243 14.35 -12.73 9.99
C LYS A 243 14.99 -13.64 8.93
N LYS A 244 14.43 -13.66 7.72
CA LYS A 244 14.87 -14.53 6.60
C LYS A 244 15.61 -13.76 5.51
N ILE A 245 15.17 -12.54 5.21
CA ILE A 245 15.75 -11.64 4.20
C ILE A 245 15.90 -10.26 4.83
N PRO A 246 17.07 -9.61 4.80
CA PRO A 246 17.24 -8.26 5.34
C PRO A 246 16.22 -7.28 4.77
N GLN A 247 15.64 -6.44 5.63
CA GLN A 247 14.62 -5.47 5.23
C GLN A 247 15.16 -4.54 4.14
N GLY A 248 14.44 -4.48 3.02
CA GLY A 248 14.83 -3.69 1.86
C GLY A 248 14.55 -4.43 0.56
N THR A 249 15.12 -3.92 -0.52
CA THR A 249 15.01 -4.52 -1.85
C THR A 249 16.41 -4.77 -2.41
N LYS A 250 16.64 -5.97 -2.93
CA LYS A 250 17.91 -6.38 -3.54
C LYS A 250 17.68 -7.02 -4.90
N TRP A 251 18.31 -6.49 -5.92
CA TRP A 251 18.37 -7.06 -7.26
C TRP A 251 19.72 -7.72 -7.48
N TYR A 252 19.71 -8.93 -8.03
CA TYR A 252 20.89 -9.68 -8.41
C TYR A 252 20.94 -9.80 -9.93
N GLY A 253 21.96 -9.23 -10.53
CA GLY A 253 22.27 -9.36 -11.94
C GLY A 253 23.46 -10.28 -12.16
N ASP A 254 23.80 -10.55 -13.43
CA ASP A 254 24.95 -11.36 -13.81
C ASP A 254 26.30 -10.61 -13.69
N LYS A 255 26.27 -9.29 -13.48
CA LYS A 255 27.44 -8.44 -13.26
C LYS A 255 27.56 -7.87 -11.85
N GLY A 256 26.65 -8.24 -10.93
CA GLY A 256 26.65 -7.73 -9.58
C GLY A 256 25.28 -7.61 -8.97
N TRP A 257 25.18 -6.85 -7.87
CA TRP A 257 23.91 -6.62 -7.19
C TRP A 257 23.80 -5.19 -6.65
N ILE A 258 22.56 -4.71 -6.49
CA ILE A 258 22.22 -3.46 -5.81
C ILE A 258 21.22 -3.77 -4.70
N TYR A 259 21.45 -3.21 -3.50
CA TYR A 259 20.60 -3.31 -2.34
C TYR A 259 20.26 -1.93 -1.81
N VAL A 260 18.98 -1.69 -1.52
CA VAL A 260 18.48 -0.42 -0.97
C VAL A 260 17.48 -0.62 0.15
N LYS A 261 17.62 0.17 1.20
CA LYS A 261 16.64 0.40 2.25
C LYS A 261 16.71 1.85 2.71
N ARG A 262 15.82 2.26 3.63
CA ARG A 262 15.86 3.61 4.20
C ARG A 262 17.22 3.89 4.84
N GLY A 263 17.86 4.97 4.40
CA GLY A 263 19.17 5.39 4.87
C GLY A 263 20.35 4.57 4.38
N GLN A 264 20.16 3.56 3.50
CA GLN A 264 21.25 2.74 2.99
C GLN A 264 21.08 2.38 1.51
N LEU A 265 22.16 2.55 0.76
CA LEU A 265 22.31 2.07 -0.62
C LEU A 265 23.70 1.44 -0.76
N THR A 266 23.75 0.20 -1.20
CA THR A 266 25.01 -0.53 -1.41
C THR A 266 24.92 -1.37 -2.68
N ALA A 267 26.06 -1.69 -3.27
CA ALA A 267 26.16 -2.49 -4.47
C ALA A 267 27.46 -3.32 -4.47
N ASP A 268 27.51 -4.30 -5.31
CA ASP A 268 28.74 -5.00 -5.65
C ASP A 268 28.77 -5.23 -7.18
N PRO A 269 29.74 -4.64 -7.89
CA PRO A 269 30.77 -3.74 -7.38
C PRO A 269 30.22 -2.37 -6.96
N MET A 270 30.82 -1.74 -5.94
CA MET A 270 30.37 -0.44 -5.41
C MET A 270 30.46 0.69 -6.44
N ASP A 271 31.35 0.58 -7.42
CA ASP A 271 31.53 1.62 -8.46
C ASP A 271 30.29 1.78 -9.36
N VAL A 272 29.43 0.77 -9.44
CA VAL A 272 28.12 0.87 -10.11
C VAL A 272 27.30 2.07 -9.61
N LEU A 273 27.42 2.42 -8.33
CA LEU A 273 26.69 3.56 -7.75
C LEU A 273 27.20 4.93 -8.23
N LYS A 274 28.34 4.99 -8.91
CA LYS A 274 28.90 6.21 -9.47
C LYS A 274 28.53 6.41 -10.94
N GLU A 275 27.92 5.38 -11.57
CA GLU A 275 27.59 5.44 -12.98
C GLU A 275 26.49 6.47 -13.26
N GLU A 276 26.69 7.22 -14.33
CA GLU A 276 25.74 8.23 -14.81
C GLU A 276 24.75 7.61 -15.80
N ILE A 277 23.58 8.21 -15.89
CA ILE A 277 22.57 7.88 -16.90
C ILE A 277 22.66 8.90 -18.01
N GLY A 278 23.04 8.43 -19.20
CA GLY A 278 23.21 9.28 -20.39
C GLY A 278 21.89 9.75 -21.00
N PRO A 279 21.93 10.75 -21.89
CA PRO A 279 20.71 11.39 -22.45
C PRO A 279 19.79 10.42 -23.21
N GLY A 280 20.32 9.34 -23.81
CA GLY A 280 19.54 8.35 -24.57
C GLY A 280 19.02 7.17 -23.74
N GLU A 281 19.24 7.18 -22.44
CA GLU A 281 18.86 6.09 -21.54
C GLU A 281 17.51 6.34 -20.85
N ILE A 282 17.06 5.40 -20.03
CA ILE A 282 15.78 5.49 -19.33
C ILE A 282 15.89 6.50 -18.17
N HIS A 283 15.12 7.58 -18.26
CA HIS A 283 14.98 8.55 -17.21
C HIS A 283 13.69 8.35 -16.44
N LEU A 284 13.81 7.97 -15.16
CA LEU A 284 12.66 7.83 -14.25
C LEU A 284 12.18 9.21 -13.80
N HIS A 285 10.87 9.34 -13.54
CA HIS A 285 10.33 10.55 -12.92
C HIS A 285 11.04 10.82 -11.59
N ARG A 286 11.62 12.03 -11.45
CA ARG A 286 12.35 12.44 -10.26
C ARG A 286 11.50 13.36 -9.40
N SER A 287 10.90 12.81 -8.36
CA SER A 287 10.30 13.59 -7.27
C SER A 287 11.37 13.89 -6.20
N ARG A 288 11.49 15.15 -5.79
CA ARG A 288 12.38 15.57 -4.68
C ARG A 288 11.61 15.79 -3.39
N ASP A 289 10.34 16.06 -3.50
CA ASP A 289 9.39 16.20 -2.39
C ASP A 289 8.07 15.54 -2.82
N HIS A 290 7.68 14.51 -2.07
CA HIS A 290 6.52 13.68 -2.42
C HIS A 290 5.19 14.46 -2.40
N LYS A 291 5.05 15.41 -1.47
CA LYS A 291 3.84 16.23 -1.37
C LYS A 291 3.81 17.31 -2.45
N GLN A 292 4.95 17.92 -2.73
CA GLN A 292 5.06 18.91 -3.81
C GLN A 292 4.78 18.27 -5.17
N ASP A 293 5.28 17.06 -5.41
CA ASP A 293 5.01 16.27 -6.63
C ASP A 293 3.51 16.08 -6.87
N PHE A 294 2.74 15.79 -5.81
CA PHE A 294 1.29 15.73 -5.89
C PHE A 294 0.65 17.07 -6.25
N LEU A 295 1.08 18.15 -5.60
CA LEU A 295 0.55 19.50 -5.88
C LEU A 295 0.89 19.96 -7.31
N ASP A 296 2.06 19.61 -7.80
CA ASP A 296 2.46 19.90 -9.16
C ASP A 296 1.66 19.06 -10.17
N ALA A 297 1.41 17.78 -9.86
CA ALA A 297 0.56 16.91 -10.67
C ALA A 297 -0.88 17.44 -10.79
N ILE A 298 -1.46 17.98 -9.71
CA ILE A 298 -2.78 18.63 -9.75
C ILE A 298 -2.78 19.80 -10.75
N LYS A 299 -1.76 20.66 -10.70
CA LYS A 299 -1.65 21.85 -11.55
C LYS A 299 -1.40 21.51 -13.02
N THR A 300 -0.52 20.55 -13.26
CA THR A 300 -0.07 20.20 -14.61
C THR A 300 -0.91 19.13 -15.28
N ARG A 301 -1.72 18.40 -14.50
CA ARG A 301 -2.46 17.20 -14.90
C ARG A 301 -1.57 16.07 -15.42
N GLN A 302 -0.27 16.10 -15.08
CA GLN A 302 0.66 15.03 -15.33
C GLN A 302 0.60 13.99 -14.21
N LEU A 303 1.04 12.76 -14.49
CA LEU A 303 1.07 11.70 -13.48
C LEU A 303 2.15 12.02 -12.43
N PRO A 304 1.84 11.90 -11.13
CA PRO A 304 2.84 11.98 -10.07
C PRO A 304 3.72 10.72 -10.04
N VAL A 305 4.71 10.70 -9.15
CA VAL A 305 5.70 9.60 -9.06
C VAL A 305 5.11 8.25 -8.65
N ALA A 306 3.95 8.25 -8.01
CA ALA A 306 3.25 7.03 -7.54
C ALA A 306 1.74 7.09 -7.87
N PRO A 307 1.34 7.05 -9.16
CA PRO A 307 -0.06 7.10 -9.56
C PRO A 307 -0.83 5.83 -9.14
N ALA A 308 -2.13 5.83 -9.33
CA ALA A 308 -3.04 4.78 -8.85
C ALA A 308 -2.64 3.39 -9.30
N GLU A 309 -2.41 3.19 -10.60
CA GLU A 309 -2.03 1.88 -11.15
C GLU A 309 -0.74 1.34 -10.53
N VAL A 310 0.24 2.20 -10.31
CA VAL A 310 1.50 1.83 -9.65
C VAL A 310 1.26 1.35 -8.22
N GLY A 311 0.48 2.09 -7.44
CA GLY A 311 0.10 1.68 -6.08
C GLY A 311 -0.65 0.36 -6.05
N PHE A 312 -1.57 0.18 -6.99
CA PHE A 312 -2.36 -1.05 -7.13
C PHE A 312 -1.48 -2.26 -7.51
N ARG A 313 -0.62 -2.14 -8.52
CA ARG A 313 0.25 -3.25 -8.95
C ARG A 313 1.23 -3.67 -7.85
N SER A 314 1.74 -2.72 -7.11
CA SER A 314 2.65 -3.00 -5.98
C SER A 314 1.96 -3.76 -4.86
N ILE A 315 0.75 -3.34 -4.44
CA ILE A 315 0.02 -4.03 -3.38
C ILE A 315 -0.56 -5.37 -3.84
N SER A 316 -0.92 -5.51 -5.11
CA SER A 316 -1.44 -6.77 -5.67
C SER A 316 -0.52 -7.95 -5.42
N VAL A 317 0.81 -7.74 -5.47
CA VAL A 317 1.78 -8.80 -5.15
C VAL A 317 1.66 -9.27 -3.70
N GLY A 318 1.51 -8.33 -2.76
CA GLY A 318 1.31 -8.65 -1.35
C GLY A 318 0.00 -9.40 -1.10
N LEU A 319 -1.09 -8.93 -1.71
CA LEU A 319 -2.42 -9.55 -1.60
C LEU A 319 -2.46 -10.95 -2.22
N LEU A 320 -1.83 -11.16 -3.38
CA LEU A 320 -1.70 -12.48 -3.99
C LEU A 320 -0.83 -13.42 -3.15
N GLY A 321 0.24 -12.89 -2.53
CA GLY A 321 1.04 -13.61 -1.55
C GLY A 321 0.21 -14.04 -0.34
N GLU A 322 -0.65 -13.17 0.19
CA GLU A 322 -1.59 -13.49 1.27
C GLU A 322 -2.54 -14.62 0.85
N ILE A 323 -3.14 -14.54 -0.35
CA ILE A 323 -4.04 -15.58 -0.88
C ILE A 323 -3.31 -16.92 -1.03
N ALA A 324 -2.08 -16.92 -1.56
CA ALA A 324 -1.29 -18.14 -1.70
C ALA A 324 -0.99 -18.80 -0.35
N MET A 325 -0.67 -17.99 0.66
CA MET A 325 -0.40 -18.48 2.02
C MET A 325 -1.67 -18.99 2.74
N LEU A 326 -2.78 -18.27 2.63
CA LEU A 326 -4.06 -18.67 3.23
C LEU A 326 -4.61 -19.97 2.64
N THR A 327 -4.45 -20.14 1.33
CA THR A 327 -4.93 -21.34 0.64
C THR A 327 -3.96 -22.51 0.70
N GLY A 328 -2.68 -22.25 1.01
CA GLY A 328 -1.61 -23.25 0.93
C GLY A 328 -1.36 -23.75 -0.50
N ARG A 329 -1.80 -23.02 -1.50
CA ARG A 329 -1.76 -23.42 -2.92
C ARG A 329 -0.92 -22.47 -3.74
N ARG A 330 -0.36 -22.99 -4.83
CA ARG A 330 0.25 -22.19 -5.89
C ARG A 330 -0.83 -21.48 -6.68
N ILE A 331 -0.79 -20.16 -6.71
CA ILE A 331 -1.71 -19.29 -7.46
C ILE A 331 -1.16 -19.06 -8.85
N ARG A 332 -1.95 -19.34 -9.89
CA ARG A 332 -1.68 -18.95 -11.28
C ARG A 332 -2.49 -17.69 -11.57
N TRP A 333 -1.79 -16.59 -11.74
CA TRP A 333 -2.37 -15.27 -11.92
C TRP A 333 -2.17 -14.74 -13.34
N ASN A 334 -3.20 -14.18 -13.90
CA ASN A 334 -3.09 -13.39 -15.12
C ASN A 334 -3.10 -11.89 -14.77
N PRO A 335 -1.96 -11.17 -14.87
CA PRO A 335 -1.92 -9.75 -14.50
C PRO A 335 -2.64 -8.85 -15.52
N ASP A 336 -2.95 -9.33 -16.73
CA ASP A 336 -3.63 -8.56 -17.76
C ASP A 336 -5.16 -8.59 -17.56
N THR A 337 -5.74 -9.74 -17.16
CA THR A 337 -7.18 -9.90 -16.87
C THR A 337 -7.51 -9.80 -15.37
N GLU A 338 -6.49 -9.84 -14.51
CA GLU A 338 -6.62 -9.84 -13.04
C GLU A 338 -7.46 -11.01 -12.51
N GLU A 339 -7.17 -12.20 -13.04
CA GLU A 339 -7.87 -13.43 -12.71
C GLU A 339 -6.92 -14.52 -12.22
N ILE A 340 -7.41 -15.34 -11.28
CA ILE A 340 -6.75 -16.57 -10.86
C ILE A 340 -7.28 -17.74 -11.71
N ALA A 341 -6.38 -18.44 -12.38
CA ALA A 341 -6.75 -19.54 -13.27
C ALA A 341 -7.08 -20.82 -12.50
N ASN A 342 -8.24 -21.42 -12.81
CA ASN A 342 -8.65 -22.75 -12.37
C ASN A 342 -8.68 -22.96 -10.84
N ASP A 343 -8.90 -21.90 -10.05
CA ASP A 343 -9.04 -21.97 -8.58
C ASP A 343 -10.15 -21.04 -8.08
N PRO A 344 -11.43 -21.49 -8.10
CA PRO A 344 -12.56 -20.68 -7.63
C PRO A 344 -12.44 -20.26 -6.15
N GLY A 345 -11.87 -21.13 -5.30
CA GLY A 345 -11.67 -20.81 -3.89
C GLY A 345 -10.68 -19.68 -3.65
N ALA A 346 -9.55 -19.68 -4.37
CA ALA A 346 -8.61 -18.56 -4.34
C ALA A 346 -9.20 -17.30 -5.00
N SER A 347 -9.96 -17.46 -6.10
CA SER A 347 -10.63 -16.36 -6.80
C SER A 347 -11.65 -15.63 -5.92
N ALA A 348 -12.31 -16.32 -5.00
CA ALA A 348 -13.22 -15.72 -4.04
C ALA A 348 -12.50 -14.74 -3.10
N LEU A 349 -11.21 -14.95 -2.82
CA LEU A 349 -10.38 -14.10 -1.97
C LEU A 349 -9.84 -12.84 -2.68
N LEU A 350 -10.09 -12.67 -3.98
CA LEU A 350 -9.75 -11.43 -4.69
C LEU A 350 -10.57 -10.22 -4.25
N GLY A 351 -11.70 -10.46 -3.58
CA GLY A 351 -12.53 -9.45 -2.94
C GLY A 351 -12.88 -9.86 -1.53
N ARG A 352 -13.64 -9.04 -0.85
CA ARG A 352 -14.17 -9.31 0.48
C ARG A 352 -15.65 -8.92 0.56
N SER A 353 -16.39 -9.51 1.47
CA SER A 353 -17.77 -9.10 1.77
C SER A 353 -17.79 -7.78 2.52
N TYR A 354 -18.77 -6.96 2.22
CA TYR A 354 -19.02 -5.71 2.93
C TYR A 354 -20.23 -5.89 3.85
N ARG A 355 -20.11 -5.33 5.04
CA ARG A 355 -21.23 -5.21 5.98
C ARG A 355 -22.17 -4.10 5.50
N GLU A 356 -23.46 -4.39 5.50
CA GLU A 356 -24.47 -3.37 5.20
C GLU A 356 -24.38 -2.15 6.16
N PRO A 357 -24.67 -0.94 5.67
CA PRO A 357 -25.19 -0.60 4.33
C PRO A 357 -24.08 -0.35 3.27
N TRP A 358 -22.85 -0.77 3.52
CA TRP A 358 -21.71 -0.46 2.66
C TRP A 358 -21.66 -1.40 1.44
N THR A 359 -21.37 -0.84 0.29
CA THR A 359 -21.16 -1.58 -0.98
C THR A 359 -20.03 -0.96 -1.78
N LEU A 360 -19.27 -1.80 -2.49
CA LEU A 360 -18.19 -1.34 -3.38
C LEU A 360 -18.77 -0.81 -4.70
#